data_eeb18263d27a71b262184735b9b40ce2
#
_entry.id   eeb18263d27a71b262184735b9b40ce2
#
_cell.length_a   1.000
_cell.length_b   1.000
_cell.length_c   1.000
_cell.angle_alpha   90.00
_cell.angle_beta   90.00
_cell.angle_gamma   90.00
#
_symmetry.space_group_name_H-M   'P 1'
#
loop_
_entity.id
_entity.type
_entity.pdbx_description
1 polymer ?
#
loop_
_entity_poly.entity_id
_entity_poly.type
_entity_poly.pdbx_seq_one_letter_code
_entity_poly.pdbx_strand_id
1 'polypeptide(L)'
;ARRELHDEAAQLLLPKPPVKGAKILLERIGFIWRRLSFTHKVTARNIFRYKQRMLMTIFGVAGSVALLFAGLGIQSSVAGVPSRQFQQIQQYQMIVSENPSATNQDKVNLEEVLKGQDIQAYQKIYSKTLDKNFKGKAGLQTITLMVTDKEDLTPFIHLQHHQQELTLKDGVVITAKLAQLSDIKVGQTLEIEGRELKVAAIAENYVGHFIYMSQASYEQLYGQLSQANTYLVSLRDTSATSIESQAGLLMNQAAVSSVVQNASAIRLFDSVASSLNQTMTILVIVSVLLAIVILYNLTNINVAERIRELSTIKVLGFHNKEVTLYIYRETIVLSLVGIVLGLVSGFYLHQFLIQMISPATILFYPQVGWEVYVIPVAAVSIILTLLGFFVNHHLRKIDMLEALKSVE
;
A
#
# COMPACT_ATOMS: atom_id res chain seq x y z
N ALA A 1 38.09 -6.30 17.85
CA ALA A 1 38.57 -6.50 19.22
C ALA A 1 39.19 -7.91 19.44
N ARG A 2 38.45 -9.04 19.29
CA ARG A 2 38.97 -10.39 19.61
C ARG A 2 40.09 -10.90 18.67
N ARG A 3 40.16 -10.40 17.43
CA ARG A 3 41.24 -10.70 16.47
C ARG A 3 42.50 -9.89 16.73
N GLU A 4 42.33 -8.68 17.18
CA GLU A 4 43.46 -7.74 17.49
C GLU A 4 44.17 -8.07 18.79
N LEU A 5 43.46 -8.76 19.74
CA LEU A 5 44.06 -9.25 20.98
C LEU A 5 44.90 -10.51 20.80
N HIS A 6 44.87 -11.12 19.61
CA HIS A 6 45.67 -12.33 19.29
C HIS A 6 46.94 -12.00 18.49
N ASP A 7 47.06 -10.76 18.01
CA ASP A 7 48.26 -10.31 17.28
C ASP A 7 49.34 -9.89 18.28
N GLU A 8 50.60 -10.27 18.02
CA GLU A 8 51.75 -9.89 18.86
C GLU A 8 51.88 -8.35 18.90
N ALA A 9 52.16 -7.83 20.09
CA ALA A 9 52.29 -6.37 20.31
C ALA A 9 53.27 -5.66 19.35
N ALA A 10 54.30 -6.37 18.92
CA ALA A 10 55.25 -5.89 17.93
C ALA A 10 54.66 -5.72 16.51
N GLN A 11 53.67 -6.51 16.13
CA GLN A 11 53.00 -6.40 14.83
C GLN A 11 51.94 -5.28 14.80
N LEU A 12 51.40 -4.90 15.96
CA LEU A 12 50.48 -3.78 16.10
C LEU A 12 51.16 -2.41 15.93
N LEU A 13 52.43 -2.32 16.17
CA LEU A 13 53.25 -1.09 16.05
C LEU A 13 53.84 -0.90 14.63
N LEU A 14 53.80 -1.93 13.78
CA LEU A 14 54.27 -1.80 12.40
C LEU A 14 53.16 -1.20 11.51
N PRO A 15 53.46 -0.20 10.67
CA PRO A 15 52.51 0.31 9.70
C PRO A 15 52.06 -0.83 8.79
N LYS A 16 50.78 -1.12 8.76
CA LYS A 16 50.19 -2.19 7.91
C LYS A 16 50.61 -1.94 6.45
N PRO A 17 51.24 -2.92 5.78
CA PRO A 17 51.63 -2.77 4.39
C PRO A 17 50.40 -2.42 3.51
N PRO A 18 50.56 -1.55 2.52
CA PRO A 18 49.45 -1.16 1.66
C PRO A 18 48.85 -2.43 0.99
N VAL A 19 47.56 -2.67 1.22
CA VAL A 19 46.85 -3.78 0.64
C VAL A 19 46.93 -3.69 -0.88
N LYS A 20 47.53 -4.69 -1.55
CA LYS A 20 47.59 -4.76 -3.02
C LYS A 20 46.20 -4.54 -3.56
N GLY A 21 46.02 -3.55 -4.46
CA GLY A 21 44.76 -3.17 -5.02
C GLY A 21 44.07 -4.38 -5.72
N ALA A 22 43.13 -5.01 -5.04
CA ALA A 22 42.33 -6.08 -5.66
C ALA A 22 41.47 -5.46 -6.76
N LYS A 23 41.42 -6.12 -7.92
CA LYS A 23 40.49 -5.73 -9.00
C LYS A 23 39.07 -5.76 -8.48
N ILE A 24 38.34 -4.65 -8.64
CA ILE A 24 36.93 -4.56 -8.24
C ILE A 24 36.03 -5.20 -9.30
N LEU A 25 34.84 -5.64 -8.87
CA LEU A 25 33.86 -6.28 -9.77
C LEU A 25 33.52 -5.40 -11.00
N LEU A 26 33.47 -4.08 -10.84
CA LEU A 26 33.20 -3.14 -11.92
C LEU A 26 34.30 -3.13 -13.00
N GLU A 27 35.56 -3.43 -12.62
CA GLU A 27 36.69 -3.54 -13.57
C GLU A 27 36.55 -4.74 -14.51
N ARG A 28 35.80 -5.76 -14.11
CA ARG A 28 35.51 -6.95 -14.93
C ARG A 28 34.52 -6.64 -16.07
N ILE A 29 33.71 -5.59 -15.90
CA ILE A 29 32.76 -5.13 -16.92
C ILE A 29 33.45 -4.07 -17.80
N GLY A 30 34.27 -4.52 -18.76
CA GLY A 30 35.15 -3.67 -19.55
C GLY A 30 34.43 -2.56 -20.33
N PHE A 31 33.18 -2.79 -20.78
CA PHE A 31 32.37 -1.80 -21.48
C PHE A 31 32.03 -0.58 -20.61
N ILE A 32 31.62 -0.81 -19.36
CA ILE A 32 31.28 0.27 -18.43
C ILE A 32 32.58 0.97 -17.95
N TRP A 33 33.62 0.17 -17.59
CA TRP A 33 34.85 0.71 -17.05
C TRP A 33 35.59 1.63 -18.03
N ARG A 34 35.60 1.33 -19.33
CA ARG A 34 36.26 2.18 -20.33
C ARG A 34 35.61 3.54 -20.52
N ARG A 35 34.26 3.63 -20.32
CA ARG A 35 33.50 4.89 -20.46
C ARG A 35 33.53 5.78 -19.23
N LEU A 36 33.97 5.30 -18.07
CA LEU A 36 34.05 6.08 -16.84
C LEU A 36 35.24 7.04 -16.90
N SER A 37 35.02 8.30 -16.47
CA SER A 37 36.10 9.27 -16.26
C SER A 37 37.01 8.82 -15.12
N PHE A 38 38.23 9.40 -15.04
CA PHE A 38 39.19 9.09 -13.97
C PHE A 38 38.57 9.24 -12.59
N THR A 39 37.83 10.32 -12.35
CA THR A 39 37.22 10.62 -11.06
C THR A 39 36.16 9.55 -10.66
N HIS A 40 35.35 9.08 -11.62
CA HIS A 40 34.41 8.02 -11.34
C HIS A 40 35.08 6.66 -11.06
N LYS A 41 36.20 6.36 -11.73
CA LYS A 41 37.01 5.16 -11.46
C LYS A 41 37.61 5.18 -10.05
N VAL A 42 38.09 6.35 -9.59
CA VAL A 42 38.59 6.52 -8.22
C VAL A 42 37.47 6.35 -7.21
N THR A 43 36.32 7.00 -7.42
CA THR A 43 35.11 6.82 -6.57
C THR A 43 34.69 5.36 -6.46
N ALA A 44 34.64 4.64 -7.57
CA ALA A 44 34.27 3.22 -7.58
C ALA A 44 35.27 2.38 -6.76
N ARG A 45 36.56 2.58 -6.95
CA ARG A 45 37.58 1.90 -6.14
C ARG A 45 37.48 2.19 -4.66
N ASN A 46 37.20 3.43 -4.29
CA ASN A 46 37.01 3.83 -2.90
C ASN A 46 35.77 3.17 -2.28
N ILE A 47 34.63 3.13 -2.97
CA ILE A 47 33.41 2.47 -2.53
C ILE A 47 33.71 1.00 -2.19
N PHE A 48 34.34 0.26 -3.08
CA PHE A 48 34.62 -1.17 -2.89
C PHE A 48 35.75 -1.45 -1.90
N ARG A 49 36.59 -0.47 -1.60
CA ARG A 49 37.65 -0.58 -0.58
C ARG A 49 37.02 -0.63 0.83
N TYR A 50 35.98 0.16 1.09
CA TYR A 50 35.31 0.26 2.40
C TYR A 50 33.93 -0.43 2.38
N LYS A 51 33.92 -1.75 2.17
CA LYS A 51 32.72 -2.57 1.98
C LYS A 51 31.69 -2.42 3.12
N GLN A 52 32.15 -2.38 4.37
CA GLN A 52 31.27 -2.25 5.53
C GLN A 52 30.48 -0.93 5.47
N ARG A 53 31.14 0.18 5.19
CA ARG A 53 30.52 1.49 5.03
C ARG A 53 29.57 1.53 3.83
N MET A 54 30.00 0.97 2.70
CA MET A 54 29.17 0.83 1.51
C MET A 54 27.84 0.12 1.85
N LEU A 55 27.91 -1.03 2.51
CA LEU A 55 26.71 -1.80 2.91
C LEU A 55 25.85 -1.04 3.91
N MET A 56 26.44 -0.41 4.93
CA MET A 56 25.71 0.41 5.90
C MET A 56 24.96 1.57 5.23
N THR A 57 25.58 2.25 4.25
CA THR A 57 24.92 3.32 3.51
C THR A 57 23.76 2.79 2.67
N ILE A 58 24.01 1.74 1.88
CA ILE A 58 23.00 1.18 0.98
C ILE A 58 21.81 0.64 1.79
N PHE A 59 22.05 -0.20 2.80
CA PHE A 59 20.98 -0.78 3.60
C PHE A 59 20.26 0.24 4.49
N GLY A 60 20.99 1.24 5.00
CA GLY A 60 20.39 2.31 5.79
C GLY A 60 19.41 3.16 4.97
N VAL A 61 19.85 3.60 3.79
CA VAL A 61 18.98 4.36 2.86
C VAL A 61 17.85 3.47 2.35
N ALA A 62 18.15 2.24 1.95
CA ALA A 62 17.14 1.30 1.48
C ALA A 62 16.07 1.01 2.53
N GLY A 63 16.46 0.81 3.79
CA GLY A 63 15.54 0.60 4.90
C GLY A 63 14.61 1.81 5.12
N SER A 64 15.16 3.02 5.14
CA SER A 64 14.37 4.24 5.29
C SER A 64 13.40 4.45 4.13
N VAL A 65 13.85 4.25 2.89
CA VAL A 65 13.00 4.34 1.68
C VAL A 65 11.92 3.26 1.69
N ALA A 66 12.26 2.02 2.09
CA ALA A 66 11.31 0.93 2.16
C ALA A 66 10.19 1.19 3.19
N LEU A 67 10.54 1.73 4.37
CA LEU A 67 9.56 2.11 5.39
C LEU A 67 8.69 3.29 4.95
N LEU A 68 9.28 4.30 4.30
CA LEU A 68 8.52 5.42 3.70
C LEU A 68 7.54 4.90 2.64
N PHE A 69 8.01 4.05 1.73
CA PHE A 69 7.17 3.45 0.70
C PHE A 69 6.02 2.64 1.31
N ALA A 70 6.32 1.78 2.29
CA ALA A 70 5.31 0.94 2.92
C ALA A 70 4.25 1.78 3.66
N GLY A 71 4.65 2.82 4.41
CA GLY A 71 3.74 3.71 5.12
C GLY A 71 2.81 4.48 4.17
N LEU A 72 3.38 5.13 3.15
CA LEU A 72 2.62 5.84 2.12
C LEU A 72 1.76 4.89 1.27
N GLY A 73 2.29 3.70 0.98
CA GLY A 73 1.58 2.67 0.23
C GLY A 73 0.33 2.18 0.96
N ILE A 74 0.41 1.94 2.27
CA ILE A 74 -0.73 1.55 3.08
C ILE A 74 -1.76 2.68 3.12
N GLN A 75 -1.34 3.94 3.32
CA GLN A 75 -2.25 5.09 3.25
C GLN A 75 -3.00 5.15 1.91
N SER A 76 -2.30 5.01 0.80
CA SER A 76 -2.88 5.03 -0.55
C SER A 76 -3.84 3.87 -0.78
N SER A 77 -3.47 2.65 -0.33
CA SER A 77 -4.29 1.45 -0.48
C SER A 77 -5.60 1.51 0.32
N VAL A 78 -5.57 2.12 1.51
CA VAL A 78 -6.75 2.28 2.37
C VAL A 78 -7.64 3.42 1.88
N ALA A 79 -7.07 4.57 1.55
CA ALA A 79 -7.82 5.76 1.14
C ALA A 79 -8.65 5.55 -0.14
N GLY A 80 -8.23 4.65 -1.02
CA GLY A 80 -8.94 4.36 -2.27
C GLY A 80 -10.18 3.46 -2.14
N VAL A 81 -10.36 2.78 -1.00
CA VAL A 81 -11.43 1.78 -0.84
C VAL A 81 -12.84 2.38 -0.90
N PRO A 82 -13.17 3.47 -0.15
CA PRO A 82 -14.54 4.02 -0.17
C PRO A 82 -14.98 4.48 -1.56
N SER A 83 -14.12 5.19 -2.27
CA SER A 83 -14.43 5.67 -3.61
C SER A 83 -14.70 4.52 -4.59
N ARG A 84 -13.90 3.47 -4.56
CA ARG A 84 -14.10 2.30 -5.44
C ARG A 84 -15.32 1.49 -5.06
N GLN A 85 -15.52 1.25 -3.77
CA GLN A 85 -16.66 0.45 -3.30
C GLN A 85 -18.00 1.15 -3.54
N PHE A 86 -18.12 2.41 -3.10
CA PHE A 86 -19.40 3.10 -3.01
C PHE A 86 -19.67 4.09 -4.14
N GLN A 87 -18.70 4.35 -5.04
CA GLN A 87 -18.90 5.19 -6.21
C GLN A 87 -18.79 4.42 -7.53
N GLN A 88 -17.96 3.34 -7.56
CA GLN A 88 -17.75 2.57 -8.79
C GLN A 88 -18.49 1.24 -8.78
N ILE A 89 -18.55 0.51 -7.64
CA ILE A 89 -19.16 -0.82 -7.57
C ILE A 89 -20.61 -0.73 -7.09
N GLN A 90 -20.85 -0.18 -5.91
CA GLN A 90 -22.20 -0.06 -5.31
C GLN A 90 -22.77 1.32 -5.61
N GLN A 91 -23.65 1.42 -6.57
CA GLN A 91 -24.26 2.70 -6.99
C GLN A 91 -25.61 2.98 -6.31
N TYR A 92 -26.12 2.06 -5.49
CA TYR A 92 -27.26 2.32 -4.63
C TYR A 92 -26.83 3.01 -3.34
N GLN A 93 -27.71 3.81 -2.75
CA GLN A 93 -27.47 4.51 -1.48
C GLN A 93 -28.03 3.77 -0.29
N MET A 94 -29.07 2.93 -0.49
CA MET A 94 -29.76 2.23 0.58
C MET A 94 -30.17 0.81 0.19
N ILE A 95 -30.16 -0.08 1.19
CA ILE A 95 -30.78 -1.40 1.15
C ILE A 95 -31.99 -1.34 2.09
N VAL A 96 -33.17 -1.61 1.57
CA VAL A 96 -34.44 -1.61 2.32
C VAL A 96 -34.97 -3.03 2.40
N SER A 97 -35.01 -3.59 3.61
CA SER A 97 -35.52 -4.95 3.83
C SER A 97 -37.02 -4.91 4.15
N GLU A 98 -37.78 -5.79 3.52
CA GLU A 98 -39.20 -5.92 3.80
C GLU A 98 -39.44 -6.52 5.19
N ASN A 99 -40.56 -6.09 5.81
CA ASN A 99 -41.10 -6.71 7.00
C ASN A 99 -41.87 -8.00 6.58
N PRO A 100 -41.45 -9.18 7.04
CA PRO A 100 -42.18 -10.43 6.68
C PRO A 100 -43.65 -10.45 7.09
N SER A 101 -44.03 -9.65 8.09
CA SER A 101 -45.39 -9.57 8.61
C SER A 101 -46.26 -8.48 7.95
N ALA A 102 -45.70 -7.78 6.94
CA ALA A 102 -46.39 -6.69 6.25
C ALA A 102 -47.57 -7.22 5.40
N THR A 103 -48.67 -6.49 5.45
CA THR A 103 -49.86 -6.79 4.62
C THR A 103 -49.58 -6.41 3.14
N ASN A 104 -50.40 -6.93 2.23
CA ASN A 104 -50.29 -6.55 0.82
C ASN A 104 -50.49 -5.04 0.62
N GLN A 105 -51.36 -4.41 1.41
CA GLN A 105 -51.59 -2.97 1.34
C GLN A 105 -50.33 -2.19 1.78
N ASP A 106 -49.64 -2.64 2.82
CA ASP A 106 -48.41 -2.00 3.28
C ASP A 106 -47.32 -2.06 2.20
N LYS A 107 -47.22 -3.19 1.47
CA LYS A 107 -46.29 -3.34 0.35
C LYS A 107 -46.61 -2.41 -0.82
N VAL A 108 -47.91 -2.24 -1.15
CA VAL A 108 -48.36 -1.29 -2.16
C VAL A 108 -47.97 0.14 -1.76
N ASN A 109 -48.21 0.51 -0.50
CA ASN A 109 -47.84 1.83 0.00
C ASN A 109 -46.31 2.08 -0.06
N LEU A 110 -45.50 1.07 0.26
CA LEU A 110 -44.07 1.14 0.12
C LEU A 110 -43.63 1.36 -1.35
N GLU A 111 -44.25 0.64 -2.29
CA GLU A 111 -43.96 0.80 -3.71
C GLU A 111 -44.32 2.19 -4.24
N GLU A 112 -45.40 2.82 -3.71
CA GLU A 112 -45.73 4.20 -4.04
C GLU A 112 -44.66 5.16 -3.54
N VAL A 113 -44.17 4.99 -2.32
CA VAL A 113 -43.05 5.80 -1.80
C VAL A 113 -41.79 5.59 -2.63
N LEU A 114 -41.48 4.37 -3.04
CA LEU A 114 -40.34 4.05 -3.89
C LEU A 114 -40.41 4.64 -5.30
N LYS A 115 -41.64 5.03 -5.77
CA LYS A 115 -41.86 5.76 -7.04
C LYS A 115 -41.75 7.30 -6.88
N GLY A 116 -41.44 7.77 -5.67
CA GLY A 116 -41.34 9.20 -5.36
C GLY A 116 -40.26 9.90 -6.17
N GLN A 117 -40.37 11.25 -6.24
CA GLN A 117 -39.49 12.08 -7.09
C GLN A 117 -38.01 12.07 -6.69
N ASP A 118 -37.71 11.82 -5.42
CA ASP A 118 -36.33 11.80 -4.89
C ASP A 118 -35.60 10.51 -5.20
N ILE A 119 -36.34 9.44 -5.54
CA ILE A 119 -35.78 8.14 -5.88
C ILE A 119 -35.48 8.11 -7.39
N GLN A 120 -34.23 7.81 -7.72
CA GLN A 120 -33.80 7.69 -9.11
C GLN A 120 -34.22 6.34 -9.70
N ALA A 121 -33.97 5.26 -8.96
CA ALA A 121 -34.27 3.92 -9.35
C ALA A 121 -34.36 3.00 -8.12
N TYR A 122 -35.12 1.93 -8.23
CA TYR A 122 -35.11 0.85 -7.25
C TYR A 122 -35.22 -0.50 -7.94
N GLN A 123 -34.69 -1.54 -7.29
CA GLN A 123 -34.81 -2.92 -7.76
C GLN A 123 -35.06 -3.84 -6.59
N LYS A 124 -36.07 -4.68 -6.74
CA LYS A 124 -36.42 -5.71 -5.78
C LYS A 124 -35.57 -6.96 -6.04
N ILE A 125 -34.93 -7.47 -5.00
CA ILE A 125 -34.07 -8.64 -5.01
C ILE A 125 -34.41 -9.57 -3.83
N TYR A 126 -33.99 -10.81 -3.90
CA TYR A 126 -33.91 -11.66 -2.73
C TYR A 126 -32.55 -11.51 -2.07
N SER A 127 -32.54 -11.20 -0.78
CA SER A 127 -31.32 -11.12 0.02
C SER A 127 -31.39 -12.02 1.24
N LYS A 128 -30.37 -12.83 1.45
CA LYS A 128 -30.21 -13.71 2.62
C LYS A 128 -28.82 -13.60 3.20
N THR A 129 -28.76 -13.46 4.51
CA THR A 129 -27.50 -13.49 5.23
C THR A 129 -27.16 -14.92 5.64
N LEU A 130 -25.94 -15.34 5.38
CA LEU A 130 -25.40 -16.67 5.64
C LEU A 130 -24.13 -16.55 6.47
N ASP A 131 -23.97 -17.41 7.46
CA ASP A 131 -22.75 -17.45 8.25
C ASP A 131 -21.90 -18.66 7.87
N LYS A 132 -20.63 -18.43 7.58
CA LYS A 132 -19.64 -19.47 7.27
C LYS A 132 -18.41 -19.35 8.14
N ASN A 133 -18.00 -20.46 8.72
CA ASN A 133 -16.78 -20.53 9.52
C ASN A 133 -15.59 -20.91 8.64
N PHE A 134 -14.63 -19.98 8.48
CA PHE A 134 -13.38 -20.18 7.75
C PHE A 134 -12.30 -20.65 8.72
N LYS A 135 -12.20 -21.96 8.90
CA LYS A 135 -11.24 -22.60 9.84
C LYS A 135 -9.82 -22.05 9.62
N GLY A 136 -9.24 -21.50 10.67
CA GLY A 136 -7.81 -21.14 10.75
C GLY A 136 -7.41 -19.74 10.26
N LYS A 137 -8.24 -19.00 9.49
CA LYS A 137 -7.82 -17.71 8.92
C LYS A 137 -8.67 -16.51 9.32
N ALA A 138 -9.98 -16.67 9.48
CA ALA A 138 -10.88 -15.52 9.63
C ALA A 138 -12.04 -15.77 10.60
N GLY A 139 -12.21 -16.97 11.14
CA GLY A 139 -13.33 -17.32 12.03
C GLY A 139 -14.68 -17.30 11.32
N LEU A 140 -15.72 -16.98 12.08
CA LEU A 140 -17.09 -16.85 11.55
C LEU A 140 -17.21 -15.57 10.72
N GLN A 141 -17.61 -15.70 9.47
CA GLN A 141 -17.84 -14.57 8.56
C GLN A 141 -19.27 -14.62 8.02
N THR A 142 -19.86 -13.45 7.93
CA THR A 142 -21.17 -13.23 7.37
C THR A 142 -21.08 -12.99 5.87
N ILE A 143 -21.85 -13.74 5.09
CA ILE A 143 -21.91 -13.65 3.62
C ILE A 143 -23.32 -13.23 3.24
N THR A 144 -23.45 -12.24 2.37
CA THR A 144 -24.75 -11.82 1.84
C THR A 144 -24.97 -12.47 0.47
N LEU A 145 -25.96 -13.35 0.40
CA LEU A 145 -26.47 -13.90 -0.85
C LEU A 145 -27.45 -12.90 -1.45
N MET A 146 -27.23 -12.51 -2.71
CA MET A 146 -28.15 -11.66 -3.48
C MET A 146 -28.60 -12.40 -4.74
N VAL A 147 -29.90 -12.53 -4.90
CA VAL A 147 -30.51 -13.17 -6.06
C VAL A 147 -31.37 -12.15 -6.79
N THR A 148 -31.22 -12.09 -8.09
CA THR A 148 -31.94 -11.16 -8.95
C THR A 148 -32.64 -11.91 -10.09
N ASP A 149 -33.78 -11.43 -10.48
CA ASP A 149 -34.54 -11.85 -11.68
C ASP A 149 -34.02 -11.19 -12.96
N LYS A 150 -33.29 -10.07 -12.81
CA LYS A 150 -32.64 -9.35 -13.92
C LYS A 150 -31.22 -9.85 -14.13
N GLU A 151 -30.88 -10.07 -15.39
CA GLU A 151 -29.51 -10.43 -15.76
C GLU A 151 -28.51 -9.28 -15.56
N ASP A 152 -29.01 -8.04 -15.56
CA ASP A 152 -28.23 -6.81 -15.44
C ASP A 152 -28.49 -6.13 -14.08
N LEU A 153 -27.46 -6.11 -13.24
CA LEU A 153 -27.43 -5.38 -11.98
C LEU A 153 -26.70 -4.03 -12.12
N THR A 154 -26.17 -3.70 -13.29
CA THR A 154 -25.31 -2.55 -13.55
C THR A 154 -25.85 -1.22 -13.01
N PRO A 155 -27.18 -0.91 -13.04
CA PRO A 155 -27.68 0.33 -12.45
C PRO A 155 -27.48 0.44 -10.94
N PHE A 156 -27.20 -0.67 -10.25
CA PHE A 156 -27.07 -0.71 -8.78
C PHE A 156 -25.74 -1.29 -8.33
N ILE A 157 -25.23 -2.31 -9.04
CA ILE A 157 -23.99 -3.01 -8.69
C ILE A 157 -23.22 -3.31 -9.96
N HIS A 158 -22.06 -2.69 -10.13
CA HIS A 158 -21.14 -3.02 -11.20
C HIS A 158 -20.34 -4.27 -10.85
N LEU A 159 -20.77 -5.41 -11.37
CA LEU A 159 -20.00 -6.65 -11.27
C LEU A 159 -18.90 -6.64 -12.31
N GLN A 160 -17.65 -6.44 -11.88
CA GLN A 160 -16.48 -6.36 -12.77
C GLN A 160 -15.27 -7.09 -12.20
N HIS A 161 -14.39 -7.50 -13.10
CA HIS A 161 -13.05 -8.01 -12.79
C HIS A 161 -12.05 -7.42 -13.79
N HIS A 162 -11.05 -6.68 -13.30
CA HIS A 162 -10.09 -5.97 -14.16
C HIS A 162 -10.75 -5.12 -15.26
N GLN A 163 -11.78 -4.36 -14.90
CA GLN A 163 -12.57 -3.52 -15.83
C GLN A 163 -13.40 -4.29 -16.89
N GLN A 164 -13.49 -5.60 -16.76
CA GLN A 164 -14.40 -6.40 -17.57
C GLN A 164 -15.70 -6.66 -16.80
N GLU A 165 -16.83 -6.35 -17.42
CA GLU A 165 -18.14 -6.62 -16.85
C GLU A 165 -18.39 -8.12 -16.79
N LEU A 166 -19.02 -8.55 -15.66
CA LEU A 166 -19.36 -9.93 -15.39
C LEU A 166 -20.87 -10.11 -15.49
N THR A 167 -21.29 -11.25 -16.00
CA THR A 167 -22.71 -11.63 -16.11
C THR A 167 -23.05 -12.76 -15.13
N LEU A 168 -24.33 -12.86 -14.76
CA LEU A 168 -24.84 -13.92 -13.87
C LEU A 168 -25.35 -15.16 -14.63
N LYS A 169 -25.07 -15.26 -15.97
CA LYS A 169 -25.64 -16.32 -16.84
C LYS A 169 -25.06 -17.70 -16.55
N ASP A 170 -23.76 -17.79 -16.27
CA ASP A 170 -23.04 -19.05 -16.25
C ASP A 170 -22.84 -19.66 -14.87
N GLY A 171 -23.48 -19.11 -13.84
CA GLY A 171 -23.40 -19.60 -12.48
C GLY A 171 -23.30 -18.47 -11.44
N VAL A 172 -22.56 -18.72 -10.37
CA VAL A 172 -22.49 -17.83 -9.22
C VAL A 172 -21.27 -16.92 -9.32
N VAL A 173 -21.46 -15.63 -9.06
CA VAL A 173 -20.37 -14.66 -8.94
C VAL A 173 -20.09 -14.40 -7.46
N ILE A 174 -18.86 -14.59 -7.02
CA ILE A 174 -18.44 -14.35 -5.63
C ILE A 174 -17.45 -13.18 -5.55
N THR A 175 -17.38 -12.54 -4.39
CA THR A 175 -16.44 -11.44 -4.18
C THR A 175 -15.00 -11.92 -4.00
N ALA A 176 -14.02 -11.12 -4.42
CA ALA A 176 -12.60 -11.47 -4.40
C ALA A 176 -12.10 -11.85 -3.01
N LYS A 177 -12.54 -11.14 -1.95
CA LYS A 177 -12.15 -11.47 -0.58
C LYS A 177 -12.72 -12.82 -0.13
N LEU A 178 -13.97 -13.14 -0.51
CA LEU A 178 -14.57 -14.43 -0.24
C LEU A 178 -13.83 -15.57 -0.95
N ALA A 179 -13.45 -15.36 -2.21
CA ALA A 179 -12.65 -16.31 -2.98
C ALA A 179 -11.29 -16.55 -2.30
N GLN A 180 -10.62 -15.48 -1.83
CA GLN A 180 -9.35 -15.58 -1.11
C GLN A 180 -9.46 -16.36 0.21
N LEU A 181 -10.53 -16.13 1.01
CA LEU A 181 -10.75 -16.83 2.28
C LEU A 181 -11.09 -18.30 2.08
N SER A 182 -11.81 -18.60 1.01
CA SER A 182 -12.22 -19.97 0.66
C SER A 182 -11.16 -20.74 -0.10
N ASP A 183 -10.08 -20.07 -0.55
CA ASP A 183 -9.05 -20.61 -1.47
C ASP A 183 -9.66 -21.19 -2.76
N ILE A 184 -10.65 -20.48 -3.33
CA ILE A 184 -11.43 -20.90 -4.50
C ILE A 184 -11.07 -20.03 -5.70
N LYS A 185 -10.94 -20.71 -6.85
CA LYS A 185 -10.72 -20.08 -8.17
C LYS A 185 -11.97 -20.22 -9.05
N VAL A 186 -12.02 -19.44 -10.11
CA VAL A 186 -13.07 -19.55 -11.14
C VAL A 186 -13.14 -20.99 -11.66
N GLY A 187 -14.34 -21.52 -11.77
CA GLY A 187 -14.63 -22.88 -12.20
C GLY A 187 -14.69 -23.94 -11.07
N GLN A 188 -14.24 -23.59 -9.87
CA GLN A 188 -14.36 -24.46 -8.69
C GLN A 188 -15.69 -24.29 -7.98
N THR A 189 -16.00 -25.18 -7.03
CA THR A 189 -17.23 -25.15 -6.23
C THR A 189 -17.00 -24.57 -4.85
N LEU A 190 -17.94 -23.73 -4.42
CA LEU A 190 -18.05 -23.19 -3.06
C LEU A 190 -19.21 -23.90 -2.35
N GLU A 191 -18.90 -24.58 -1.26
CA GLU A 191 -19.94 -25.18 -0.42
C GLU A 191 -20.53 -24.15 0.54
N ILE A 192 -21.87 -23.96 0.46
CA ILE A 192 -22.64 -23.12 1.39
C ILE A 192 -23.94 -23.84 1.74
N GLU A 193 -24.27 -23.92 3.03
CA GLU A 193 -25.44 -24.61 3.56
C GLU A 193 -25.60 -26.06 3.04
N GLY A 194 -24.47 -26.77 2.87
CA GLY A 194 -24.45 -28.14 2.35
C GLY A 194 -24.73 -28.24 0.85
N ARG A 195 -24.70 -27.14 0.11
CA ARG A 195 -24.88 -27.11 -1.34
C ARG A 195 -23.61 -26.64 -2.04
N GLU A 196 -23.33 -27.25 -3.18
CA GLU A 196 -22.18 -26.90 -4.02
C GLU A 196 -22.53 -25.84 -5.05
N LEU A 197 -21.96 -24.66 -4.95
CA LEU A 197 -22.16 -23.54 -5.86
C LEU A 197 -20.98 -23.45 -6.83
N LYS A 198 -21.21 -23.66 -8.11
CA LYS A 198 -20.17 -23.49 -9.13
C LYS A 198 -19.87 -22.01 -9.32
N VAL A 199 -18.62 -21.61 -9.04
CA VAL A 199 -18.15 -20.24 -9.18
C VAL A 199 -17.84 -19.94 -10.65
N ALA A 200 -18.68 -19.13 -11.29
CA ALA A 200 -18.52 -18.72 -12.68
C ALA A 200 -17.53 -17.57 -12.81
N ALA A 201 -17.52 -16.63 -11.86
CA ALA A 201 -16.63 -15.49 -11.86
C ALA A 201 -16.34 -14.99 -10.45
N ILE A 202 -15.25 -14.20 -10.32
CA ILE A 202 -14.87 -13.52 -9.07
C ILE A 202 -14.93 -12.03 -9.34
N ALA A 203 -15.84 -11.32 -8.66
CA ALA A 203 -16.02 -9.89 -8.80
C ALA A 203 -15.11 -9.10 -7.85
N GLU A 204 -14.64 -7.94 -8.29
CA GLU A 204 -14.01 -6.95 -7.42
C GLU A 204 -15.05 -6.44 -6.43
N ASN A 205 -14.71 -6.52 -5.16
CA ASN A 205 -15.48 -5.95 -4.07
C ASN A 205 -14.55 -5.75 -2.87
N TYR A 206 -14.59 -4.58 -2.28
CA TYR A 206 -13.62 -4.18 -1.25
C TYR A 206 -14.16 -4.31 0.16
N VAL A 207 -15.49 -4.30 0.34
CA VAL A 207 -16.13 -4.34 1.65
C VAL A 207 -17.22 -5.40 1.68
N GLY A 208 -17.13 -6.34 2.63
CA GLY A 208 -18.10 -7.43 2.82
C GLY A 208 -17.91 -8.61 1.88
N HIS A 209 -18.67 -9.66 2.16
CA HIS A 209 -18.68 -10.89 1.37
C HIS A 209 -20.04 -11.04 0.72
N PHE A 210 -20.03 -11.12 -0.60
CA PHE A 210 -21.27 -11.26 -1.37
C PHE A 210 -21.19 -12.45 -2.33
N ILE A 211 -22.35 -13.05 -2.53
CA ILE A 211 -22.61 -14.06 -3.55
C ILE A 211 -23.75 -13.53 -4.40
N TYR A 212 -23.52 -13.34 -5.67
CA TYR A 212 -24.51 -12.90 -6.62
C TYR A 212 -24.91 -14.05 -7.54
N MET A 213 -26.20 -14.24 -7.74
CA MET A 213 -26.71 -15.25 -8.67
C MET A 213 -28.04 -14.83 -9.31
N SER A 214 -28.32 -15.44 -10.45
CA SER A 214 -29.63 -15.28 -11.10
C SER A 214 -30.72 -16.11 -10.40
N GLN A 215 -31.99 -15.73 -10.59
CA GLN A 215 -33.13 -16.48 -10.11
C GLN A 215 -33.12 -17.93 -10.64
N ALA A 216 -32.72 -18.14 -11.90
CA ALA A 216 -32.59 -19.46 -12.51
C ALA A 216 -31.51 -20.32 -11.80
N SER A 217 -30.38 -19.75 -11.48
CA SER A 217 -29.32 -20.45 -10.73
C SER A 217 -29.77 -20.78 -9.30
N TYR A 218 -30.52 -19.89 -8.67
CA TYR A 218 -31.11 -20.14 -7.35
C TYR A 218 -32.10 -21.30 -7.38
N GLU A 219 -33.04 -21.30 -8.34
CA GLU A 219 -34.04 -22.37 -8.50
C GLU A 219 -33.38 -23.73 -8.76
N GLN A 220 -32.35 -23.75 -9.60
CA GLN A 220 -31.59 -24.97 -9.88
C GLN A 220 -30.92 -25.54 -8.63
N LEU A 221 -30.42 -24.67 -7.72
CA LEU A 221 -29.70 -25.07 -6.51
C LEU A 221 -30.63 -25.41 -5.35
N TYR A 222 -31.71 -24.66 -5.17
CA TYR A 222 -32.58 -24.75 -4.00
C TYR A 222 -33.89 -25.46 -4.28
N GLY A 223 -34.24 -25.72 -5.56
CA GLY A 223 -35.46 -26.42 -5.98
C GLY A 223 -36.73 -25.57 -5.83
N GLN A 224 -36.58 -24.28 -5.58
CA GLN A 224 -37.69 -23.34 -5.42
C GLN A 224 -37.27 -21.93 -5.84
N LEU A 225 -38.25 -21.13 -6.27
CA LEU A 225 -38.01 -19.71 -6.56
C LEU A 225 -37.72 -18.93 -5.28
N SER A 226 -36.79 -17.98 -5.35
CA SER A 226 -36.61 -17.05 -4.25
C SER A 226 -37.73 -16.01 -4.23
N GLN A 227 -38.22 -15.68 -3.03
CA GLN A 227 -39.16 -14.58 -2.86
C GLN A 227 -38.39 -13.30 -2.53
N ALA A 228 -38.46 -12.34 -3.44
CA ALA A 228 -37.77 -11.06 -3.25
C ALA A 228 -38.28 -10.36 -1.97
N ASN A 229 -37.34 -9.93 -1.14
CA ASN A 229 -37.59 -9.40 0.21
C ASN A 229 -36.81 -8.12 0.51
N THR A 230 -36.07 -7.57 -0.45
CA THR A 230 -35.17 -6.46 -0.25
C THR A 230 -35.15 -5.57 -1.47
N TYR A 231 -35.09 -4.26 -1.27
CA TYR A 231 -34.95 -3.27 -2.34
C TYR A 231 -33.55 -2.62 -2.28
N LEU A 232 -32.88 -2.57 -3.42
CA LEU A 232 -31.76 -1.68 -3.66
C LEU A 232 -32.35 -0.35 -4.14
N VAL A 233 -31.98 0.75 -3.48
CA VAL A 233 -32.55 2.08 -3.76
C VAL A 233 -31.43 3.06 -4.12
N SER A 234 -31.58 3.67 -5.28
CA SER A 234 -30.71 4.75 -5.76
C SER A 234 -31.46 6.09 -5.70
N LEU A 235 -30.81 7.10 -5.14
CA LEU A 235 -31.37 8.45 -4.98
C LEU A 235 -30.84 9.40 -6.06
N ARG A 236 -31.65 10.41 -6.43
CA ARG A 236 -31.20 11.49 -7.31
C ARG A 236 -30.24 12.44 -6.62
N ASP A 237 -30.53 12.78 -5.36
CA ASP A 237 -29.64 13.56 -4.50
C ASP A 237 -28.91 12.64 -3.54
N THR A 238 -27.62 12.51 -3.72
CA THR A 238 -26.72 11.65 -2.92
C THR A 238 -26.10 12.38 -1.72
N SER A 239 -26.61 13.58 -1.36
CA SER A 239 -26.17 14.29 -0.17
C SER A 239 -26.53 13.52 1.10
N ALA A 240 -25.70 13.63 2.14
CA ALA A 240 -25.92 12.93 3.41
C ALA A 240 -27.29 13.27 4.03
N THR A 241 -27.72 14.52 3.92
CA THR A 241 -29.01 14.99 4.43
C THR A 241 -30.19 14.39 3.66
N SER A 242 -30.10 14.27 2.35
CA SER A 242 -31.12 13.63 1.52
C SER A 242 -31.22 12.14 1.82
N ILE A 243 -30.09 11.44 1.90
CA ILE A 243 -30.02 10.02 2.23
C ILE A 243 -30.68 9.75 3.60
N GLU A 244 -30.34 10.55 4.62
CA GLU A 244 -30.89 10.42 5.97
C GLU A 244 -32.39 10.68 6.01
N SER A 245 -32.86 11.74 5.33
CA SER A 245 -34.30 12.07 5.22
C SER A 245 -35.08 10.95 4.54
N GLN A 246 -34.61 10.45 3.40
CA GLN A 246 -35.28 9.39 2.66
C GLN A 246 -35.24 8.05 3.42
N ALA A 247 -34.14 7.75 4.11
CA ALA A 247 -34.07 6.58 4.98
C ALA A 247 -35.08 6.64 6.12
N GLY A 248 -35.29 7.82 6.72
CA GLY A 248 -36.31 8.03 7.74
C GLY A 248 -37.72 7.84 7.20
N LEU A 249 -38.03 8.38 6.00
CA LEU A 249 -39.32 8.19 5.35
C LEU A 249 -39.60 6.71 5.04
N LEU A 250 -38.62 5.99 4.52
CA LEU A 250 -38.73 4.56 4.23
C LEU A 250 -38.88 3.72 5.49
N MET A 251 -38.13 4.03 6.55
CA MET A 251 -38.16 3.31 7.82
C MET A 251 -39.52 3.46 8.53
N ASN A 252 -40.27 4.55 8.29
CA ASN A 252 -41.60 4.77 8.83
C ASN A 252 -42.71 3.97 8.13
N GLN A 253 -42.38 3.25 7.02
CA GLN A 253 -43.36 2.41 6.33
C GLN A 253 -43.52 1.08 7.08
N ALA A 254 -44.78 0.64 7.29
CA ALA A 254 -45.09 -0.61 7.98
C ALA A 254 -44.50 -1.85 7.27
N ALA A 255 -44.32 -1.76 5.95
CA ALA A 255 -43.70 -2.80 5.14
C ALA A 255 -42.19 -2.90 5.26
N VAL A 256 -41.52 -1.99 6.00
CA VAL A 256 -40.06 -1.96 6.13
C VAL A 256 -39.61 -2.45 7.49
N SER A 257 -38.72 -3.40 7.52
CA SER A 257 -38.09 -3.91 8.75
C SER A 257 -36.77 -3.23 9.06
N SER A 258 -36.00 -2.85 8.03
CA SER A 258 -34.71 -2.15 8.20
C SER A 258 -34.33 -1.37 6.96
N VAL A 259 -33.61 -0.29 7.18
CA VAL A 259 -32.97 0.50 6.13
C VAL A 259 -31.48 0.62 6.45
N VAL A 260 -30.63 0.04 5.60
CA VAL A 260 -29.17 0.13 5.71
C VAL A 260 -28.66 1.13 4.69
N GLN A 261 -28.00 2.18 5.19
CA GLN A 261 -27.44 3.24 4.35
C GLN A 261 -25.96 2.97 4.06
N ASN A 262 -25.53 3.08 2.81
CA ASN A 262 -24.10 3.02 2.48
C ASN A 262 -23.30 4.12 3.16
N ALA A 263 -23.90 5.29 3.40
CA ALA A 263 -23.29 6.39 4.17
C ALA A 263 -22.83 5.97 5.58
N SER A 264 -23.54 5.04 6.23
CA SER A 264 -23.13 4.51 7.54
C SER A 264 -21.89 3.61 7.43
N ALA A 265 -21.84 2.76 6.40
CA ALA A 265 -20.66 1.93 6.12
C ALA A 265 -19.44 2.81 5.75
N ILE A 266 -19.63 3.87 4.98
CA ILE A 266 -18.58 4.86 4.64
C ILE A 266 -18.04 5.50 5.91
N ARG A 267 -18.90 6.01 6.81
CA ARG A 267 -18.47 6.64 8.08
C ARG A 267 -17.68 5.69 8.97
N LEU A 268 -18.10 4.43 9.08
CA LEU A 268 -17.35 3.41 9.83
C LEU A 268 -15.97 3.15 9.20
N PHE A 269 -15.94 3.04 7.88
CA PHE A 269 -14.69 2.87 7.15
C PHE A 269 -13.75 4.06 7.32
N ASP A 270 -14.26 5.30 7.20
CA ASP A 270 -13.49 6.53 7.37
C ASP A 270 -12.89 6.63 8.79
N SER A 271 -13.61 6.19 9.81
CA SER A 271 -13.09 6.13 11.19
C SER A 271 -11.90 5.18 11.30
N VAL A 272 -12.00 3.98 10.73
CA VAL A 272 -10.91 2.99 10.70
C VAL A 272 -9.74 3.51 9.85
N ALA A 273 -10.04 4.05 8.68
CA ALA A 273 -9.05 4.61 7.77
C ALA A 273 -8.29 5.77 8.41
N SER A 274 -8.99 6.66 9.12
CA SER A 274 -8.39 7.78 9.86
C SER A 274 -7.40 7.30 10.92
N SER A 275 -7.76 6.27 11.70
CA SER A 275 -6.88 5.69 12.72
C SER A 275 -5.63 5.04 12.11
N LEU A 276 -5.80 4.31 11.00
CA LEU A 276 -4.68 3.75 10.25
C LEU A 276 -3.80 4.85 9.65
N ASN A 277 -4.40 5.88 9.08
CA ASN A 277 -3.68 7.00 8.49
C ASN A 277 -2.83 7.74 9.52
N GLN A 278 -3.34 7.96 10.72
CA GLN A 278 -2.59 8.56 11.83
C GLN A 278 -1.36 7.71 12.20
N THR A 279 -1.53 6.39 12.31
CA THR A 279 -0.44 5.45 12.62
C THR A 279 0.61 5.45 11.49
N MET A 280 0.18 5.42 10.23
CA MET A 280 1.10 5.45 9.09
C MET A 280 1.82 6.80 8.97
N THR A 281 1.18 7.90 9.32
CA THR A 281 1.84 9.22 9.36
C THR A 281 2.99 9.23 10.36
N ILE A 282 2.82 8.65 11.54
CA ILE A 282 3.90 8.49 12.52
C ILE A 282 5.03 7.65 11.92
N LEU A 283 4.73 6.53 11.27
CA LEU A 283 5.72 5.69 10.61
C LEU A 283 6.50 6.45 9.54
N VAL A 284 5.83 7.26 8.72
CA VAL A 284 6.46 8.12 7.71
C VAL A 284 7.43 9.13 8.35
N ILE A 285 6.99 9.81 9.42
CA ILE A 285 7.85 10.78 10.13
C ILE A 285 9.09 10.07 10.70
N VAL A 286 8.92 8.95 11.38
CA VAL A 286 10.02 8.16 11.94
C VAL A 286 10.98 7.70 10.83
N SER A 287 10.47 7.30 9.68
CA SER A 287 11.29 6.88 8.53
C SER A 287 12.13 8.02 7.94
N VAL A 288 11.57 9.24 7.88
CA VAL A 288 12.30 10.45 7.47
C VAL A 288 13.40 10.77 8.47
N LEU A 289 13.09 10.75 9.76
CA LEU A 289 14.08 10.97 10.83
C LEU A 289 15.21 9.93 10.76
N LEU A 290 14.86 8.67 10.55
CA LEU A 290 15.84 7.59 10.37
C LEU A 290 16.76 7.87 9.18
N ALA A 291 16.23 8.30 8.04
CA ALA A 291 17.01 8.67 6.86
C ALA A 291 17.99 9.81 7.18
N ILE A 292 17.52 10.85 7.88
CA ILE A 292 18.36 12.00 8.29
C ILE A 292 19.52 11.52 9.18
N VAL A 293 19.20 10.75 10.22
CA VAL A 293 20.22 10.27 11.19
C VAL A 293 21.26 9.39 10.50
N ILE A 294 20.82 8.45 9.66
CA ILE A 294 21.73 7.54 8.95
C ILE A 294 22.65 8.34 8.00
N LEU A 295 22.07 9.18 7.14
CA LEU A 295 22.84 9.94 6.17
C LEU A 295 23.78 10.96 6.85
N TYR A 296 23.34 11.60 7.93
CA TYR A 296 24.16 12.50 8.73
C TYR A 296 25.36 11.76 9.34
N ASN A 297 25.13 10.64 10.03
CA ASN A 297 26.21 9.86 10.65
C ASN A 297 27.22 9.33 9.63
N LEU A 298 26.73 8.77 8.52
CA LEU A 298 27.60 8.27 7.47
C LEU A 298 28.41 9.39 6.80
N THR A 299 27.79 10.54 6.62
CA THR A 299 28.49 11.72 6.07
C THR A 299 29.58 12.22 7.00
N ASN A 300 29.30 12.29 8.31
CA ASN A 300 30.33 12.70 9.30
C ASN A 300 31.49 11.71 9.37
N ILE A 301 31.21 10.40 9.36
CA ILE A 301 32.26 9.36 9.33
C ILE A 301 33.13 9.53 8.05
N ASN A 302 32.50 9.74 6.89
CA ASN A 302 33.18 9.94 5.63
C ASN A 302 34.15 11.15 5.67
N VAL A 303 33.70 12.27 6.25
CA VAL A 303 34.52 13.49 6.38
C VAL A 303 35.65 13.25 7.36
N ALA A 304 35.36 12.68 8.53
CA ALA A 304 36.39 12.46 9.58
C ALA A 304 37.51 11.52 9.12
N GLU A 305 37.18 10.41 8.45
CA GLU A 305 38.18 9.45 7.97
C GLU A 305 39.07 10.00 6.86
N ARG A 306 38.59 11.00 6.10
CA ARG A 306 39.33 11.56 4.95
C ARG A 306 39.82 12.98 5.15
N ILE A 307 39.77 13.49 6.37
CA ILE A 307 40.11 14.88 6.65
C ILE A 307 41.51 15.26 6.15
N ARG A 308 42.50 14.34 6.26
CA ARG A 308 43.85 14.55 5.75
C ARG A 308 43.91 14.61 4.23
N GLU A 309 43.26 13.67 3.53
CA GLU A 309 43.19 13.69 2.07
C GLU A 309 42.59 15.01 1.57
N LEU A 310 41.54 15.49 2.28
CA LEU A 310 40.82 16.72 1.95
C LEU A 310 41.70 17.96 2.21
N SER A 311 42.42 17.95 3.32
CA SER A 311 43.35 19.02 3.65
C SER A 311 44.46 19.12 2.59
N THR A 312 45.02 17.99 2.15
CA THR A 312 46.01 17.96 1.07
C THR A 312 45.47 18.51 -0.24
N ILE A 313 44.26 18.10 -0.65
CA ILE A 313 43.58 18.55 -1.89
C ILE A 313 43.31 20.07 -1.81
N LYS A 314 42.93 20.57 -0.62
CA LYS A 314 42.63 21.99 -0.42
C LYS A 314 43.92 22.84 -0.44
N VAL A 315 45.03 22.34 0.12
CA VAL A 315 46.35 22.99 0.05
C VAL A 315 46.89 23.06 -1.38
N LEU A 316 46.55 22.08 -2.22
CA LEU A 316 46.85 22.08 -3.66
C LEU A 316 46.02 23.09 -4.47
N GLY A 317 45.13 23.89 -3.82
CA GLY A 317 44.39 24.99 -4.44
C GLY A 317 43.00 24.66 -4.93
N PHE A 318 42.46 23.49 -4.60
CA PHE A 318 41.04 23.14 -4.96
C PHE A 318 40.04 23.94 -4.14
N HIS A 319 38.97 24.37 -4.78
CA HIS A 319 37.89 25.13 -4.14
C HIS A 319 37.04 24.26 -3.20
N ASN A 320 36.48 24.86 -2.13
CA ASN A 320 35.68 24.15 -1.15
C ASN A 320 34.52 23.31 -1.77
N LYS A 321 33.89 23.82 -2.84
CA LYS A 321 32.84 23.11 -3.55
C LYS A 321 33.34 21.82 -4.23
N GLU A 322 34.53 21.84 -4.79
CA GLU A 322 35.16 20.71 -5.48
C GLU A 322 35.54 19.62 -4.48
N VAL A 323 36.10 20.03 -3.35
CA VAL A 323 36.47 19.14 -2.23
C VAL A 323 35.20 18.48 -1.65
N THR A 324 34.14 19.26 -1.42
CA THR A 324 32.84 18.73 -0.96
C THR A 324 32.27 17.73 -1.97
N LEU A 325 32.25 18.08 -3.26
CA LEU A 325 31.71 17.20 -4.30
C LEU A 325 32.51 15.90 -4.45
N TYR A 326 33.84 15.96 -4.20
CA TYR A 326 34.69 14.77 -4.25
C TYR A 326 34.28 13.70 -3.24
N ILE A 327 34.00 14.09 -1.98
CA ILE A 327 33.53 13.16 -0.95
C ILE A 327 32.08 12.78 -1.18
N TYR A 328 31.26 13.78 -1.49
CA TYR A 328 29.81 13.62 -1.52
C TYR A 328 29.34 12.78 -2.68
N ARG A 329 30.11 12.69 -3.75
CA ARG A 329 29.84 11.83 -4.92
C ARG A 329 29.69 10.36 -4.52
N GLU A 330 30.51 9.88 -3.59
CA GLU A 330 30.40 8.51 -3.08
C GLU A 330 29.06 8.31 -2.37
N THR A 331 28.69 9.23 -1.48
CA THR A 331 27.39 9.18 -0.75
C THR A 331 26.21 9.24 -1.71
N ILE A 332 26.25 10.11 -2.73
CA ILE A 332 25.19 10.20 -3.74
C ILE A 332 25.03 8.88 -4.49
N VAL A 333 26.12 8.29 -4.98
CA VAL A 333 26.05 7.02 -5.74
C VAL A 333 25.49 5.90 -4.87
N LEU A 334 25.96 5.76 -3.63
CA LEU A 334 25.47 4.74 -2.71
C LEU A 334 24.00 4.96 -2.33
N SER A 335 23.60 6.23 -2.15
CA SER A 335 22.21 6.57 -1.86
C SER A 335 21.28 6.28 -3.04
N LEU A 336 21.71 6.52 -4.29
CA LEU A 336 20.93 6.14 -5.47
C LEU A 336 20.70 4.63 -5.54
N VAL A 337 21.75 3.83 -5.28
CA VAL A 337 21.60 2.36 -5.18
C VAL A 337 20.66 2.00 -4.03
N GLY A 338 20.80 2.66 -2.87
CA GLY A 338 19.93 2.47 -1.71
C GLY A 338 18.47 2.81 -2.02
N ILE A 339 18.19 3.91 -2.74
CA ILE A 339 16.84 4.29 -3.18
C ILE A 339 16.22 3.19 -4.05
N VAL A 340 16.94 2.70 -5.05
CA VAL A 340 16.42 1.66 -5.95
C VAL A 340 16.10 0.38 -5.17
N LEU A 341 17.02 -0.08 -4.33
CA LEU A 341 16.80 -1.24 -3.49
C LEU A 341 15.67 -1.00 -2.47
N GLY A 342 15.58 0.22 -1.93
CA GLY A 342 14.53 0.64 -1.02
C GLY A 342 13.14 0.64 -1.66
N LEU A 343 13.00 1.12 -2.88
CA LEU A 343 11.73 1.06 -3.62
C LEU A 343 11.29 -0.39 -3.89
N VAL A 344 12.22 -1.24 -4.32
CA VAL A 344 11.94 -2.66 -4.57
C VAL A 344 11.54 -3.37 -3.27
N SER A 345 12.34 -3.24 -2.21
CA SER A 345 12.05 -3.86 -0.92
C SER A 345 10.81 -3.26 -0.27
N GLY A 346 10.56 -1.96 -0.44
CA GLY A 346 9.38 -1.25 0.01
C GLY A 346 8.11 -1.76 -0.65
N PHE A 347 8.14 -2.01 -1.95
CA PHE A 347 7.03 -2.62 -2.67
C PHE A 347 6.66 -4.00 -2.09
N TYR A 348 7.64 -4.89 -1.91
CA TYR A 348 7.38 -6.21 -1.31
C TYR A 348 6.94 -6.10 0.16
N LEU A 349 7.53 -5.19 0.92
CA LEU A 349 7.13 -4.93 2.31
C LEU A 349 5.67 -4.43 2.38
N HIS A 350 5.29 -3.49 1.51
CA HIS A 350 3.90 -3.02 1.40
C HIS A 350 2.94 -4.18 1.09
N GLN A 351 3.25 -5.01 0.09
CA GLN A 351 2.42 -6.17 -0.27
C GLN A 351 2.24 -7.13 0.91
N PHE A 352 3.31 -7.39 1.63
CA PHE A 352 3.29 -8.25 2.81
C PHE A 352 2.43 -7.65 3.94
N LEU A 353 2.66 -6.37 4.26
CA LEU A 353 1.94 -5.69 5.34
C LEU A 353 0.45 -5.54 5.02
N ILE A 354 0.09 -5.19 3.78
CA ILE A 354 -1.31 -5.03 3.39
C ILE A 354 -2.10 -6.34 3.52
N GLN A 355 -1.46 -7.48 3.24
CA GLN A 355 -2.07 -8.80 3.43
C GLN A 355 -2.25 -9.15 4.91
N MET A 356 -1.31 -8.75 5.77
CA MET A 356 -1.38 -9.02 7.21
C MET A 356 -2.39 -8.12 7.94
N ILE A 357 -2.46 -6.84 7.55
CA ILE A 357 -3.32 -5.85 8.20
C ILE A 357 -4.77 -5.94 7.70
N SER A 358 -5.00 -6.47 6.50
CA SER A 358 -6.32 -6.55 5.89
C SER A 358 -7.30 -7.35 6.75
N PRO A 359 -8.38 -6.72 7.28
CA PRO A 359 -9.42 -7.45 7.98
C PRO A 359 -10.05 -8.54 7.11
N ALA A 360 -10.67 -9.52 7.73
CA ALA A 360 -11.35 -10.59 6.99
C ALA A 360 -12.45 -10.07 6.05
N THR A 361 -13.11 -8.97 6.44
CA THR A 361 -14.24 -8.35 5.71
C THR A 361 -13.83 -7.29 4.69
N ILE A 362 -12.55 -6.87 4.66
CA ILE A 362 -12.09 -5.78 3.80
C ILE A 362 -10.97 -6.29 2.88
N LEU A 363 -11.05 -5.95 1.61
CA LEU A 363 -9.97 -6.13 0.64
C LEU A 363 -9.34 -4.76 0.38
N PHE A 364 -8.10 -4.57 0.81
CA PHE A 364 -7.38 -3.36 0.45
C PHE A 364 -6.87 -3.44 -1.00
N TYR A 365 -6.88 -2.30 -1.68
CA TYR A 365 -6.43 -2.23 -3.05
C TYR A 365 -4.90 -2.24 -3.10
N PRO A 366 -4.28 -3.25 -3.74
CA PRO A 366 -2.83 -3.43 -3.68
C PRO A 366 -2.05 -2.46 -4.57
N GLN A 367 -2.71 -1.78 -5.51
CA GLN A 367 -2.05 -0.81 -6.39
C GLN A 367 -1.89 0.52 -5.65
N VAL A 368 -0.69 1.06 -5.75
CA VAL A 368 -0.34 2.35 -5.14
C VAL A 368 -0.20 3.43 -6.22
N GLY A 369 -0.54 4.65 -5.88
CA GLY A 369 -0.36 5.80 -6.76
C GLY A 369 1.12 6.08 -7.04
N TRP A 370 1.41 6.85 -8.10
CA TRP A 370 2.77 7.25 -8.46
C TRP A 370 3.45 8.09 -7.36
N GLU A 371 2.67 8.77 -6.53
CA GLU A 371 3.15 9.56 -5.38
C GLU A 371 3.95 8.72 -4.41
N VAL A 372 3.55 7.45 -4.20
CA VAL A 372 4.22 6.52 -3.28
C VAL A 372 5.65 6.18 -3.73
N TYR A 373 5.92 6.27 -5.03
CA TYR A 373 7.27 6.11 -5.59
C TYR A 373 8.08 7.41 -5.53
N VAL A 374 7.45 8.54 -5.84
CA VAL A 374 8.12 9.83 -5.97
C VAL A 374 8.47 10.46 -4.62
N ILE A 375 7.56 10.40 -3.64
CA ILE A 375 7.77 11.06 -2.34
C ILE A 375 9.01 10.53 -1.60
N PRO A 376 9.28 9.20 -1.48
CA PRO A 376 10.49 8.71 -0.84
C PRO A 376 11.78 9.15 -1.56
N VAL A 377 11.77 9.14 -2.89
CA VAL A 377 12.91 9.60 -3.71
C VAL A 377 13.18 11.07 -3.47
N ALA A 378 12.13 11.91 -3.50
CA ALA A 378 12.23 13.34 -3.25
C ALA A 378 12.72 13.63 -1.83
N ALA A 379 12.18 12.95 -0.82
CA ALA A 379 12.58 13.11 0.57
C ALA A 379 14.08 12.83 0.77
N VAL A 380 14.56 11.68 0.30
CA VAL A 380 15.99 11.35 0.41
C VAL A 380 16.87 12.32 -0.40
N SER A 381 16.42 12.74 -1.58
CA SER A 381 17.15 13.72 -2.41
C SER A 381 17.25 15.08 -1.74
N ILE A 382 16.19 15.54 -1.08
CA ILE A 382 16.18 16.78 -0.30
C ILE A 382 17.15 16.66 0.89
N ILE A 383 17.10 15.56 1.64
CA ILE A 383 17.99 15.30 2.77
C ILE A 383 19.46 15.31 2.30
N LEU A 384 19.77 14.62 1.21
CA LEU A 384 21.11 14.62 0.63
C LEU A 384 21.55 16.04 0.25
N THR A 385 20.71 16.82 -0.37
CA THR A 385 21.02 18.20 -0.77
C THR A 385 21.32 19.07 0.45
N LEU A 386 20.47 19.02 1.48
CA LEU A 386 20.66 19.77 2.72
C LEU A 386 21.95 19.37 3.45
N LEU A 387 22.23 18.07 3.54
CA LEU A 387 23.49 17.57 4.11
C LEU A 387 24.70 18.00 3.29
N GLY A 388 24.60 18.05 1.98
CA GLY A 388 25.67 18.58 1.11
C GLY A 388 25.99 20.04 1.42
N PHE A 389 24.99 20.87 1.65
CA PHE A 389 25.20 22.27 2.11
C PHE A 389 25.82 22.32 3.49
N PHE A 390 25.36 21.49 4.42
CA PHE A 390 25.92 21.40 5.77
C PHE A 390 27.41 21.02 5.75
N VAL A 391 27.76 19.97 5.00
CA VAL A 391 29.17 19.54 4.84
C VAL A 391 30.04 20.63 4.22
N ASN A 392 29.54 21.28 3.16
CA ASN A 392 30.28 22.38 2.54
C ASN A 392 30.53 23.54 3.52
N HIS A 393 29.54 23.83 4.39
CA HIS A 393 29.72 24.85 5.43
C HIS A 393 30.71 24.41 6.51
N HIS A 394 30.63 23.15 6.94
CA HIS A 394 31.55 22.59 7.95
C HIS A 394 33.01 22.57 7.45
N LEU A 395 33.25 22.12 6.21
CA LEU A 395 34.58 22.09 5.59
C LEU A 395 35.22 23.47 5.42
N ARG A 396 34.40 24.54 5.35
CA ARG A 396 34.93 25.92 5.32
C ARG A 396 35.58 26.36 6.64
N LYS A 397 35.11 25.81 7.77
CA LYS A 397 35.54 26.19 9.12
C LYS A 397 36.75 25.39 9.63
N ILE A 398 37.12 24.31 8.97
CA ILE A 398 38.23 23.46 9.38
C ILE A 398 39.54 24.15 9.01
N ASP A 399 40.41 24.37 10.02
CA ASP A 399 41.81 24.81 9.80
C ASP A 399 42.62 23.64 9.25
N MET A 400 43.00 23.76 7.97
CA MET A 400 43.70 22.71 7.24
C MET A 400 45.16 22.55 7.66
N LEU A 401 45.77 23.59 8.20
CA LEU A 401 47.15 23.54 8.71
C LEU A 401 47.24 22.77 10.01
N GLU A 402 46.23 22.91 10.89
CA GLU A 402 46.13 22.17 12.13
C GLU A 402 45.81 20.68 11.89
N ALA A 403 44.94 20.40 10.92
CA ALA A 403 44.60 19.02 10.51
C ALA A 403 45.81 18.27 9.89
N LEU A 404 46.79 18.94 9.33
CA LEU A 404 48.02 18.33 8.83
C LEU A 404 49.10 18.20 9.92
N LYS A 405 49.11 19.07 10.95
CA LYS A 405 50.06 19.06 12.04
C LYS A 405 49.75 18.06 13.17
N SER A 406 48.52 17.58 13.29
CA SER A 406 48.08 16.69 14.38
C SER A 406 48.64 15.25 14.31
N VAL A 407 49.87 15.06 13.82
CA VAL A 407 50.53 13.76 13.61
C VAL A 407 52.01 13.80 14.04
N GLU A 408 52.34 14.59 15.00
CA GLU A 408 53.58 14.37 15.78
C GLU A 408 53.24 13.90 17.19
#